data_d5da20e6ba98a461a1632ab83b1079a1
#
_entry.id   d5da20e6ba98a461a1632ab83b1079a1
#
_cell.length_a   1.000
_cell.length_b   1.000
_cell.length_c   1.000
_cell.angle_alpha   90.00
_cell.angle_beta   90.00
_cell.angle_gamma   90.00
#
_symmetry.space_group_name_H-M   'P 1'
#
loop_
_entity.id
_entity.type
_entity.pdbx_description
1 polymer ?
#
loop_
_entity_poly.entity_id
_entity_poly.type
_entity_poly.pdbx_seq_one_letter_code
_entity_poly.pdbx_strand_id
1 'polypeptide(L)'
;PQLVHHFFSCVLSGIEKAAAEAGYNILVAQSNESYEQEVKIVHSFLAARVCGVIASLAKDTSQYDHYQDLLNNNIPIVFYDRICTGLKTERVVVDDYAGSFAAVEYMIQTGCKRILFYGAAPHLEITKNRRNGYLDAMKKYKIPVDDSMIMLCDTRERAIAITPDILEGPGHPDGFFAINDETASGILYACKLVGKKVPDEVSICGFTDGAIAQSTDPKLTTVEQHGEEVGKSAFSILIGKLEGGDDKSSNKIVRTNLVVRGTTK
;
A
#
# COMPACT_ATOMS: atom_id res chain seq x y z
N PRO A 1 -0.99 9.79 6.12
CA PRO A 1 -2.04 8.84 5.71
C PRO A 1 -3.29 8.94 6.57
N GLN A 2 -4.35 8.20 6.21
CA GLN A 2 -5.61 8.11 6.93
C GLN A 2 -5.72 6.76 7.63
N LEU A 3 -5.99 6.76 8.94
CA LEU A 3 -6.11 5.54 9.76
C LEU A 3 -7.37 4.71 9.45
N VAL A 4 -8.32 5.27 8.71
CA VAL A 4 -9.51 4.56 8.25
C VAL A 4 -9.17 3.39 7.30
N HIS A 5 -8.05 3.47 6.59
CA HIS A 5 -7.59 2.37 5.72
C HIS A 5 -7.04 1.22 6.55
N HIS A 6 -7.49 0.01 6.24
CA HIS A 6 -7.20 -1.21 7.00
C HIS A 6 -5.71 -1.42 7.26
N PHE A 7 -4.85 -1.24 6.26
CA PHE A 7 -3.41 -1.43 6.43
C PHE A 7 -2.84 -0.56 7.56
N PHE A 8 -3.14 0.75 7.56
CA PHE A 8 -2.62 1.67 8.58
C PHE A 8 -3.17 1.37 9.98
N SER A 9 -4.43 0.93 10.10
CA SER A 9 -4.99 0.50 11.39
C SER A 9 -4.32 -0.78 11.91
N CYS A 10 -3.98 -1.73 11.03
CA CYS A 10 -3.22 -2.93 11.40
C CYS A 10 -1.78 -2.58 11.82
N VAL A 11 -1.10 -1.68 11.11
CA VAL A 11 0.23 -1.20 11.50
C VAL A 11 0.18 -0.55 12.88
N LEU A 12 -0.79 0.34 13.11
CA LEU A 12 -0.97 0.97 14.42
C LEU A 12 -1.19 -0.07 15.52
N SER A 13 -2.05 -1.06 15.31
CA SER A 13 -2.26 -2.15 16.27
C SER A 13 -0.97 -2.91 16.59
N GLY A 14 -0.12 -3.16 15.58
CA GLY A 14 1.19 -3.77 15.77
C GLY A 14 2.14 -2.92 16.61
N ILE A 15 2.15 -1.59 16.37
CA ILE A 15 2.94 -0.63 17.16
C ILE A 15 2.43 -0.58 18.60
N GLU A 16 1.10 -0.46 18.80
CA GLU A 16 0.50 -0.37 20.14
C GLU A 16 0.82 -1.57 21.01
N LYS A 17 0.67 -2.80 20.47
CA LYS A 17 0.99 -4.03 21.19
C LYS A 17 2.46 -4.06 21.60
N ALA A 18 3.37 -3.78 20.67
CA ALA A 18 4.80 -3.82 20.94
C ALA A 18 5.23 -2.71 21.92
N ALA A 19 4.64 -1.51 21.82
CA ALA A 19 4.91 -0.40 22.74
C ALA A 19 4.44 -0.71 24.16
N ALA A 20 3.23 -1.27 24.32
CA ALA A 20 2.69 -1.66 25.61
C ALA A 20 3.55 -2.73 26.30
N GLU A 21 4.02 -3.74 25.58
CA GLU A 21 4.92 -4.78 26.07
C GLU A 21 6.26 -4.21 26.54
N ALA A 22 6.75 -3.14 25.90
CA ALA A 22 8.01 -2.47 26.24
C ALA A 22 7.84 -1.30 27.25
N GLY A 23 6.60 -1.03 27.70
CA GLY A 23 6.32 0.04 28.68
C GLY A 23 6.34 1.46 28.10
N TYR A 24 6.15 1.61 26.77
CA TYR A 24 6.08 2.92 26.12
C TYR A 24 4.65 3.35 25.86
N ASN A 25 4.40 4.65 25.98
CA ASN A 25 3.16 5.28 25.52
C ASN A 25 3.32 5.80 24.11
N ILE A 26 2.25 5.74 23.32
CA ILE A 26 2.25 6.28 21.95
C ILE A 26 1.37 7.52 21.84
N LEU A 27 1.82 8.49 21.05
CA LEU A 27 1.04 9.61 20.56
C LEU A 27 0.71 9.36 19.10
N VAL A 28 -0.55 9.38 18.73
CA VAL A 28 -0.99 9.12 17.36
C VAL A 28 -1.52 10.41 16.74
N ALA A 29 -1.07 10.71 15.53
CA ALA A 29 -1.56 11.83 14.75
C ALA A 29 -1.73 11.44 13.28
N GLN A 30 -2.64 12.12 12.58
CA GLN A 30 -3.03 11.81 11.22
C GLN A 30 -2.94 13.06 10.35
N SER A 31 -2.11 12.99 9.28
CA SER A 31 -1.89 14.11 8.36
C SER A 31 -3.02 14.30 7.34
N ASN A 32 -3.94 13.34 7.21
CA ASN A 32 -5.02 13.34 6.21
C ASN A 32 -4.51 13.60 4.77
N GLU A 33 -3.36 13.04 4.44
CA GLU A 33 -2.67 13.19 3.14
C GLU A 33 -2.21 14.62 2.81
N SER A 34 -2.13 15.52 3.81
CA SER A 34 -1.67 16.89 3.66
C SER A 34 -0.26 17.09 4.20
N TYR A 35 0.64 17.59 3.36
CA TYR A 35 1.99 18.01 3.73
C TYR A 35 1.98 19.06 4.86
N GLU A 36 1.11 20.08 4.75
CA GLU A 36 1.01 21.15 5.75
C GLU A 36 0.60 20.60 7.14
N GLN A 37 -0.31 19.63 7.18
CA GLN A 37 -0.70 18.99 8.43
C GLN A 37 0.43 18.08 8.96
N GLU A 38 1.15 17.39 8.07
CA GLU A 38 2.31 16.58 8.43
C GLU A 38 3.38 17.44 9.13
N VAL A 39 3.72 18.60 8.57
CA VAL A 39 4.66 19.57 9.18
C VAL A 39 4.19 20.00 10.57
N LYS A 40 2.92 20.38 10.74
CA LYS A 40 2.36 20.78 12.04
C LYS A 40 2.45 19.67 13.08
N ILE A 41 2.16 18.43 12.67
CA ILE A 41 2.23 17.25 13.54
C ILE A 41 3.67 17.03 13.99
N VAL A 42 4.63 17.06 13.09
CA VAL A 42 6.05 16.86 13.43
C VAL A 42 6.52 17.93 14.41
N HIS A 43 6.18 19.21 14.21
CA HIS A 43 6.49 20.27 15.17
C HIS A 43 5.81 20.05 16.54
N SER A 44 4.59 19.51 16.57
CA SER A 44 3.91 19.17 17.83
C SER A 44 4.60 18.02 18.57
N PHE A 45 5.14 17.05 17.86
CA PHE A 45 5.93 15.96 18.44
C PHE A 45 7.26 16.46 19.01
N LEU A 46 7.93 17.39 18.32
CA LEU A 46 9.11 18.07 18.86
C LEU A 46 8.79 18.79 20.18
N ALA A 47 7.69 19.55 20.20
CA ALA A 47 7.24 20.27 21.40
C ALA A 47 6.86 19.33 22.54
N ALA A 48 6.28 18.18 22.24
CA ALA A 48 5.93 17.13 23.21
C ALA A 48 7.13 16.30 23.68
N ARG A 49 8.33 16.52 23.11
CA ARG A 49 9.58 15.81 23.46
C ARG A 49 9.42 14.29 23.35
N VAL A 50 8.84 13.81 22.26
CA VAL A 50 8.77 12.36 22.00
C VAL A 50 10.19 11.79 21.87
N CYS A 51 10.42 10.56 22.31
CA CYS A 51 11.72 9.92 22.24
C CYS A 51 12.05 9.37 20.84
N GLY A 52 11.03 9.13 19.98
CA GLY A 52 11.22 8.64 18.63
C GLY A 52 9.93 8.75 17.83
N VAL A 53 10.02 8.60 16.50
CA VAL A 53 8.90 8.75 15.57
C VAL A 53 8.83 7.57 14.62
N ILE A 54 7.63 7.00 14.44
CA ILE A 54 7.32 6.05 13.36
C ILE A 54 6.36 6.78 12.41
N ALA A 55 6.73 6.94 11.14
CA ALA A 55 6.00 7.76 10.19
C ALA A 55 5.79 7.09 8.84
N SER A 56 4.68 7.45 8.19
CA SER A 56 4.42 7.20 6.76
C SER A 56 4.05 8.53 6.12
N LEU A 57 4.69 8.87 5.00
CA LEU A 57 4.53 10.18 4.35
C LEU A 57 3.11 10.41 3.82
N ALA A 58 2.69 11.66 3.81
CA ALA A 58 1.50 12.07 3.05
C ALA A 58 1.76 11.92 1.54
N LYS A 59 0.68 11.80 0.74
CA LYS A 59 0.81 11.60 -0.72
C LYS A 59 1.45 12.80 -1.43
N ASP A 60 1.27 14.00 -0.90
CA ASP A 60 1.79 15.25 -1.47
C ASP A 60 3.13 15.70 -0.86
N THR A 61 3.70 14.92 0.07
CA THR A 61 4.99 15.23 0.68
C THR A 61 6.11 15.13 -0.35
N SER A 62 6.77 16.27 -0.59
CA SER A 62 7.91 16.41 -1.50
C SER A 62 9.15 17.05 -0.86
N GLN A 63 9.00 17.60 0.36
CA GLN A 63 10.06 18.22 1.16
C GLN A 63 10.13 17.55 2.53
N TYR A 64 11.31 17.50 3.12
CA TYR A 64 11.58 16.69 4.31
C TYR A 64 12.22 17.48 5.46
N ASP A 65 12.25 18.83 5.39
CA ASP A 65 12.92 19.68 6.38
C ASP A 65 12.36 19.45 7.80
N HIS A 66 11.06 19.30 7.94
CA HIS A 66 10.40 19.01 9.22
C HIS A 66 10.87 17.66 9.84
N TYR A 67 11.17 16.66 9.02
CA TYR A 67 11.77 15.40 9.49
C TYR A 67 13.26 15.57 9.81
N GLN A 68 13.98 16.39 9.03
CA GLN A 68 15.36 16.74 9.35
C GLN A 68 15.47 17.44 10.70
N ASP A 69 14.48 18.26 11.09
CA ASP A 69 14.44 18.90 12.39
C ASP A 69 14.34 17.89 13.55
N LEU A 70 13.61 16.77 13.38
CA LEU A 70 13.62 15.68 14.37
C LEU A 70 15.02 15.08 14.52
N LEU A 71 15.69 14.77 13.41
CA LEU A 71 17.04 14.19 13.42
C LEU A 71 18.06 15.15 14.04
N ASN A 72 17.97 16.46 13.76
CA ASN A 72 18.81 17.51 14.35
C ASN A 72 18.63 17.60 15.88
N ASN A 73 17.47 17.19 16.39
CA ASN A 73 17.16 17.10 17.81
C ASN A 73 17.42 15.70 18.41
N ASN A 74 18.15 14.83 17.70
CA ASN A 74 18.47 13.45 18.08
C ASN A 74 17.24 12.57 18.32
N ILE A 75 16.12 12.84 17.65
CA ILE A 75 14.92 12.02 17.68
C ILE A 75 14.98 11.05 16.50
N PRO A 76 15.17 9.74 16.71
CA PRO A 76 15.22 8.75 15.65
C PRO A 76 13.86 8.59 14.95
N ILE A 77 13.92 8.32 13.65
CA ILE A 77 12.73 8.12 12.81
C ILE A 77 12.83 6.77 12.13
N VAL A 78 11.71 6.04 12.14
CA VAL A 78 11.51 4.84 11.30
C VAL A 78 10.34 5.09 10.35
N PHE A 79 10.60 5.08 9.06
CA PHE A 79 9.53 5.18 8.06
C PHE A 79 8.94 3.82 7.74
N TYR A 80 7.64 3.78 7.43
CA TYR A 80 6.99 2.59 6.90
C TYR A 80 6.09 2.95 5.70
N ASP A 81 5.83 1.96 4.83
CA ASP A 81 4.98 2.10 3.63
C ASP A 81 5.50 3.18 2.67
N ARG A 82 5.11 4.44 2.90
CA ARG A 82 5.61 5.58 2.15
C ARG A 82 6.82 6.17 2.86
N ILE A 83 7.97 5.99 2.25
CA ILE A 83 9.26 6.27 2.86
C ILE A 83 9.91 7.53 2.29
N CYS A 84 10.73 8.18 3.11
CA CYS A 84 11.63 9.23 2.66
C CYS A 84 12.95 8.61 2.16
N THR A 85 13.33 8.92 0.93
CA THR A 85 14.62 8.50 0.35
C THR A 85 15.70 9.59 0.48
N GLY A 86 15.32 10.81 0.83
CA GLY A 86 16.20 11.97 0.98
C GLY A 86 16.91 12.08 2.34
N LEU A 87 16.50 11.29 3.33
CA LEU A 87 17.05 11.29 4.68
C LEU A 87 17.68 9.95 5.03
N LYS A 88 18.74 9.98 5.82
CA LYS A 88 19.36 8.75 6.36
C LYS A 88 18.55 8.26 7.57
N THR A 89 17.54 7.46 7.31
CA THR A 89 16.61 6.91 8.32
C THR A 89 16.38 5.43 8.07
N GLU A 90 15.86 4.75 9.08
CA GLU A 90 15.41 3.36 8.98
C GLU A 90 14.04 3.26 8.35
N ARG A 91 13.74 2.07 7.82
CA ARG A 91 12.46 1.82 7.16
C ARG A 91 11.99 0.38 7.27
N VAL A 92 10.66 0.23 7.29
CA VAL A 92 9.98 -1.04 7.13
C VAL A 92 9.02 -0.93 5.96
N VAL A 93 9.23 -1.74 4.94
CA VAL A 93 8.40 -1.77 3.73
C VAL A 93 7.88 -3.17 3.47
N VAL A 94 6.82 -3.31 2.70
CA VAL A 94 6.38 -4.61 2.18
C VAL A 94 7.06 -4.88 0.84
N ASP A 95 7.12 -6.17 0.46
CA ASP A 95 7.60 -6.56 -0.87
C ASP A 95 6.49 -6.33 -1.92
N ASP A 96 6.25 -5.05 -2.22
CA ASP A 96 5.24 -4.63 -3.18
C ASP A 96 5.47 -5.19 -4.58
N TYR A 97 6.76 -5.32 -4.98
CA TYR A 97 7.13 -5.86 -6.27
C TYR A 97 6.77 -7.36 -6.38
N ALA A 98 7.22 -8.16 -5.42
CA ALA A 98 6.95 -9.60 -5.45
C ALA A 98 5.45 -9.91 -5.32
N GLY A 99 4.72 -9.17 -4.46
CA GLY A 99 3.28 -9.31 -4.31
C GLY A 99 2.52 -9.02 -5.61
N SER A 100 2.89 -7.92 -6.28
CA SER A 100 2.28 -7.55 -7.56
C SER A 100 2.61 -8.52 -8.67
N PHE A 101 3.87 -8.94 -8.74
CA PHE A 101 4.29 -9.94 -9.70
C PHE A 101 3.50 -11.24 -9.53
N ALA A 102 3.39 -11.76 -8.30
CA ALA A 102 2.64 -12.99 -8.02
C ALA A 102 1.14 -12.86 -8.34
N ALA A 103 0.52 -11.71 -8.02
CA ALA A 103 -0.88 -11.45 -8.32
C ALA A 103 -1.15 -11.48 -9.82
N VAL A 104 -0.36 -10.73 -10.60
CA VAL A 104 -0.54 -10.63 -12.05
C VAL A 104 -0.17 -11.95 -12.74
N GLU A 105 0.90 -12.61 -12.29
CA GLU A 105 1.27 -13.95 -12.78
C GLU A 105 0.14 -14.95 -12.59
N TYR A 106 -0.49 -14.96 -11.42
CA TYR A 106 -1.65 -15.81 -11.15
C TYR A 106 -2.82 -15.51 -12.09
N MET A 107 -3.17 -14.24 -12.30
CA MET A 107 -4.23 -13.84 -13.22
C MET A 107 -3.95 -14.31 -14.66
N ILE A 108 -2.70 -14.22 -15.11
CA ILE A 108 -2.29 -14.71 -16.44
C ILE A 108 -2.42 -16.23 -16.51
N GLN A 109 -1.95 -16.96 -15.50
CA GLN A 109 -2.01 -18.42 -15.45
C GLN A 109 -3.43 -18.95 -15.39
N THR A 110 -4.36 -18.18 -14.84
CA THR A 110 -5.79 -18.50 -14.82
C THR A 110 -6.57 -18.01 -16.05
N GLY A 111 -5.87 -17.44 -17.04
CA GLY A 111 -6.38 -17.22 -18.39
C GLY A 111 -6.60 -15.78 -18.81
N CYS A 112 -6.26 -14.79 -17.97
CA CYS A 112 -6.34 -13.37 -18.36
C CYS A 112 -5.31 -13.05 -19.43
N LYS A 113 -5.73 -12.27 -20.45
CA LYS A 113 -4.90 -11.87 -21.60
C LYS A 113 -4.70 -10.36 -21.68
N ARG A 114 -5.61 -9.58 -21.14
CA ARG A 114 -5.57 -8.12 -21.12
C ARG A 114 -5.88 -7.61 -19.71
N ILE A 115 -4.84 -7.44 -18.91
CA ILE A 115 -4.96 -7.00 -17.51
C ILE A 115 -4.64 -5.52 -17.43
N LEU A 116 -5.58 -4.69 -16.95
CA LEU A 116 -5.33 -3.29 -16.64
C LEU A 116 -4.78 -3.13 -15.22
N PHE A 117 -3.80 -2.24 -15.06
CA PHE A 117 -3.29 -1.81 -13.77
C PHE A 117 -3.91 -0.47 -13.37
N TYR A 118 -4.67 -0.46 -12.28
CA TYR A 118 -5.15 0.76 -11.64
C TYR A 118 -4.20 1.14 -10.51
N GLY A 119 -3.39 2.18 -10.74
CA GLY A 119 -2.31 2.64 -9.87
C GLY A 119 -2.62 3.96 -9.18
N ALA A 120 -1.77 4.33 -8.22
CA ALA A 120 -1.75 5.62 -7.54
C ALA A 120 -0.75 6.58 -8.22
N ALA A 121 -0.44 7.70 -7.55
CA ALA A 121 0.49 8.70 -8.05
C ALA A 121 1.86 8.07 -8.37
N PRO A 122 2.43 8.32 -9.58
CA PRO A 122 3.60 7.60 -10.08
C PRO A 122 4.91 7.92 -9.35
N HIS A 123 4.97 9.00 -8.57
CA HIS A 123 6.14 9.36 -7.76
C HIS A 123 6.29 8.50 -6.50
N LEU A 124 5.20 7.86 -6.02
CA LEU A 124 5.22 7.04 -4.82
C LEU A 124 5.97 5.72 -5.09
N GLU A 125 6.90 5.36 -4.20
CA GLU A 125 7.69 4.13 -4.32
C GLU A 125 6.82 2.87 -4.35
N ILE A 126 5.75 2.82 -3.57
CA ILE A 126 4.78 1.73 -3.59
C ILE A 126 4.14 1.55 -4.98
N THR A 127 3.80 2.67 -5.65
CA THR A 127 3.24 2.63 -7.01
C THR A 127 4.26 2.13 -8.02
N LYS A 128 5.50 2.61 -7.93
CA LYS A 128 6.60 2.17 -8.81
C LYS A 128 6.84 0.67 -8.67
N ASN A 129 6.93 0.18 -7.43
CA ASN A 129 7.20 -1.24 -7.16
C ASN A 129 6.06 -2.13 -7.65
N ARG A 130 4.80 -1.78 -7.35
CA ARG A 130 3.63 -2.54 -7.83
C ARG A 130 3.52 -2.51 -9.35
N ARG A 131 3.74 -1.34 -9.97
CA ARG A 131 3.77 -1.21 -11.42
C ARG A 131 4.89 -2.06 -12.06
N ASN A 132 6.08 -2.07 -11.48
CA ASN A 132 7.20 -2.86 -11.99
C ASN A 132 6.90 -4.36 -11.89
N GLY A 133 6.33 -4.83 -10.77
CA GLY A 133 5.89 -6.23 -10.63
C GLY A 133 4.86 -6.62 -11.69
N TYR A 134 3.87 -5.75 -11.95
CA TYR A 134 2.88 -5.93 -13.02
C TYR A 134 3.57 -6.03 -14.40
N LEU A 135 4.43 -5.07 -14.74
CA LEU A 135 5.11 -5.02 -16.05
C LEU A 135 5.99 -6.25 -16.28
N ASP A 136 6.74 -6.68 -15.26
CA ASP A 136 7.64 -7.81 -15.41
C ASP A 136 6.88 -9.14 -15.47
N ALA A 137 5.74 -9.28 -14.79
CA ALA A 137 4.86 -10.43 -14.95
C ALA A 137 4.29 -10.51 -16.38
N MET A 138 3.74 -9.40 -16.92
CA MET A 138 3.25 -9.33 -18.30
C MET A 138 4.35 -9.66 -19.30
N LYS A 139 5.55 -9.10 -19.13
CA LYS A 139 6.72 -9.35 -19.96
C LYS A 139 7.18 -10.82 -19.92
N LYS A 140 7.19 -11.46 -18.74
CA LYS A 140 7.55 -12.88 -18.58
C LYS A 140 6.67 -13.77 -19.46
N TYR A 141 5.38 -13.45 -19.56
CA TYR A 141 4.42 -14.19 -20.36
C TYR A 141 4.24 -13.63 -21.79
N LYS A 142 5.09 -12.67 -22.19
CA LYS A 142 5.08 -12.04 -23.53
C LYS A 142 3.74 -11.39 -23.89
N ILE A 143 3.03 -10.87 -22.90
CA ILE A 143 1.79 -10.12 -23.10
C ILE A 143 2.20 -8.64 -23.29
N PRO A 144 1.85 -8.01 -24.42
CA PRO A 144 2.20 -6.61 -24.65
C PRO A 144 1.40 -5.70 -23.72
N VAL A 145 2.05 -4.66 -23.21
CA VAL A 145 1.42 -3.60 -22.40
C VAL A 145 1.57 -2.29 -23.15
N ASP A 146 0.47 -1.61 -23.35
CA ASP A 146 0.42 -0.24 -23.84
C ASP A 146 0.04 0.75 -22.71
N ASP A 147 0.26 2.05 -22.96
CA ASP A 147 0.04 3.09 -21.95
C ASP A 147 -1.43 3.16 -21.46
N SER A 148 -2.39 2.75 -22.28
CA SER A 148 -3.81 2.71 -21.89
C SER A 148 -4.13 1.65 -20.85
N MET A 149 -3.24 0.68 -20.65
CA MET A 149 -3.40 -0.38 -19.64
C MET A 149 -2.92 0.04 -18.25
N ILE A 150 -2.33 1.22 -18.10
CA ILE A 150 -1.84 1.74 -16.82
C ILE A 150 -2.55 3.06 -16.52
N MET A 151 -3.43 3.05 -15.53
CA MET A 151 -4.32 4.18 -15.26
C MET A 151 -4.16 4.68 -13.83
N LEU A 152 -4.23 6.02 -13.67
CA LEU A 152 -4.29 6.64 -12.34
C LEU A 152 -5.71 6.48 -11.78
N CYS A 153 -5.87 5.49 -10.90
CA CYS A 153 -7.12 5.17 -10.23
C CYS A 153 -6.81 4.47 -8.91
N ASP A 154 -6.88 5.19 -7.79
CA ASP A 154 -6.51 4.70 -6.47
C ASP A 154 -7.61 4.83 -5.41
N THR A 155 -8.84 5.19 -5.86
CA THR A 155 -10.01 5.28 -4.99
C THR A 155 -11.18 4.46 -5.55
N ARG A 156 -12.06 4.05 -4.66
CA ARG A 156 -13.28 3.31 -5.01
C ARG A 156 -14.20 4.12 -5.94
N GLU A 157 -14.40 5.39 -5.62
CA GLU A 157 -15.29 6.31 -6.36
C GLU A 157 -14.81 6.49 -7.80
N ARG A 158 -13.49 6.69 -7.98
CA ARG A 158 -12.90 6.84 -9.30
C ARG A 158 -13.03 5.54 -10.11
N ALA A 159 -12.79 4.38 -9.49
CA ALA A 159 -12.95 3.09 -10.15
C ALA A 159 -14.40 2.88 -10.62
N ILE A 160 -15.40 3.22 -9.79
CA ILE A 160 -16.83 3.16 -10.18
C ILE A 160 -17.11 4.07 -11.37
N ALA A 161 -16.52 5.26 -11.40
CA ALA A 161 -16.80 6.25 -12.44
C ALA A 161 -16.23 5.88 -13.81
N ILE A 162 -15.01 5.30 -13.87
CA ILE A 162 -14.32 5.10 -15.16
C ILE A 162 -14.41 3.67 -15.71
N THR A 163 -14.61 2.67 -14.86
CA THR A 163 -14.58 1.26 -15.28
C THR A 163 -15.72 0.88 -16.22
N PRO A 164 -16.97 1.39 -16.11
CA PRO A 164 -18.04 1.07 -17.04
C PRO A 164 -17.67 1.37 -18.50
N ASP A 165 -17.18 2.56 -18.81
CA ASP A 165 -16.80 2.97 -20.18
C ASP A 165 -15.67 2.09 -20.73
N ILE A 166 -14.73 1.66 -19.87
CA ILE A 166 -13.64 0.77 -20.26
C ILE A 166 -14.14 -0.62 -20.59
N LEU A 167 -15.11 -1.14 -19.83
CA LEU A 167 -15.70 -2.47 -20.05
C LEU A 167 -16.64 -2.54 -21.26
N GLU A 168 -17.25 -1.42 -21.64
CA GLU A 168 -18.11 -1.30 -22.82
C GLU A 168 -17.33 -0.94 -24.09
N GLY A 169 -16.08 -0.46 -23.94
CA GLY A 169 -15.21 -0.06 -25.03
C GLY A 169 -14.65 -1.22 -25.86
N PRO A 170 -14.14 -0.94 -27.06
CA PRO A 170 -13.50 -1.95 -27.92
C PRO A 170 -12.21 -2.45 -27.24
N GLY A 171 -12.00 -3.78 -27.26
CA GLY A 171 -10.82 -4.39 -26.66
C GLY A 171 -10.81 -4.28 -25.13
N HIS A 172 -11.98 -4.34 -24.51
CA HIS A 172 -12.11 -4.30 -23.05
C HIS A 172 -11.21 -5.35 -22.35
N PRO A 173 -10.75 -5.07 -21.12
CA PRO A 173 -9.90 -5.99 -20.35
C PRO A 173 -10.71 -7.21 -19.87
N ASP A 174 -10.02 -8.33 -19.69
CA ASP A 174 -10.50 -9.51 -18.99
C ASP A 174 -9.92 -9.64 -17.57
N GLY A 175 -9.09 -8.66 -17.15
CA GLY A 175 -8.53 -8.58 -15.81
C GLY A 175 -8.23 -7.16 -15.36
N PHE A 176 -8.33 -6.94 -14.04
CA PHE A 176 -7.89 -5.71 -13.37
C PHE A 176 -7.02 -6.07 -12.17
N PHE A 177 -5.83 -5.50 -12.14
CA PHE A 177 -4.99 -5.45 -10.95
C PHE A 177 -5.07 -4.06 -10.34
N ALA A 178 -5.63 -3.96 -9.14
CA ALA A 178 -5.85 -2.69 -8.46
C ALA A 178 -4.79 -2.46 -7.38
N ILE A 179 -4.38 -1.19 -7.24
CA ILE A 179 -3.39 -0.75 -6.27
C ILE A 179 -3.80 -1.04 -4.81
N ASN A 180 -5.10 -1.14 -4.52
CA ASN A 180 -5.65 -1.46 -3.20
C ASN A 180 -7.03 -2.11 -3.32
N ASP A 181 -7.54 -2.66 -2.21
CA ASP A 181 -8.84 -3.35 -2.15
C ASP A 181 -10.04 -2.42 -2.32
N GLU A 182 -9.95 -1.16 -1.90
CA GLU A 182 -10.99 -0.16 -2.10
C GLU A 182 -11.23 0.06 -3.60
N THR A 183 -10.15 0.26 -4.35
CA THR A 183 -10.21 0.38 -5.82
C THR A 183 -10.76 -0.90 -6.45
N ALA A 184 -10.28 -2.08 -6.01
CA ALA A 184 -10.78 -3.37 -6.50
C ALA A 184 -12.29 -3.54 -6.26
N SER A 185 -12.78 -3.12 -5.09
CA SER A 185 -14.21 -3.14 -4.77
C SER A 185 -15.03 -2.22 -5.66
N GLY A 186 -14.45 -1.07 -6.05
CA GLY A 186 -15.06 -0.16 -7.02
C GLY A 186 -15.18 -0.79 -8.41
N ILE A 187 -14.13 -1.50 -8.87
CA ILE A 187 -14.15 -2.24 -10.14
C ILE A 187 -15.22 -3.34 -10.08
N LEU A 188 -15.30 -4.10 -8.99
CA LEU A 188 -16.31 -5.15 -8.82
C LEU A 188 -17.72 -4.58 -8.88
N TYR A 189 -17.96 -3.43 -8.24
CA TYR A 189 -19.23 -2.74 -8.30
C TYR A 189 -19.56 -2.27 -9.74
N ALA A 190 -18.58 -1.70 -10.45
CA ALA A 190 -18.74 -1.27 -11.83
C ALA A 190 -19.07 -2.44 -12.77
N CYS A 191 -18.43 -3.62 -12.60
CA CYS A 191 -18.78 -4.83 -13.34
C CYS A 191 -20.26 -5.21 -13.16
N LYS A 192 -20.78 -5.11 -11.92
CA LYS A 192 -22.20 -5.37 -11.64
C LYS A 192 -23.12 -4.37 -12.36
N LEU A 193 -22.73 -3.08 -12.45
CA LEU A 193 -23.53 -2.06 -13.14
C LEU A 193 -23.71 -2.34 -14.63
N VAL A 194 -22.65 -2.85 -15.29
CA VAL A 194 -22.68 -3.16 -16.74
C VAL A 194 -22.95 -4.64 -17.03
N GLY A 195 -23.36 -5.41 -16.01
CA GLY A 195 -23.76 -6.81 -16.17
C GLY A 195 -22.63 -7.79 -16.48
N LYS A 196 -21.36 -7.41 -16.25
CA LYS A 196 -20.20 -8.30 -16.42
C LYS A 196 -20.07 -9.28 -15.25
N LYS A 197 -19.83 -10.55 -15.57
CA LYS A 197 -19.67 -11.62 -14.58
C LYS A 197 -18.23 -11.68 -14.06
N VAL A 198 -18.08 -11.64 -12.73
CA VAL A 198 -16.81 -11.83 -12.04
C VAL A 198 -16.87 -13.17 -11.30
N PRO A 199 -15.94 -14.11 -11.51
CA PRO A 199 -14.69 -13.97 -12.28
C PRO A 199 -14.78 -14.40 -13.77
N ASP A 200 -15.93 -14.87 -14.26
CA ASP A 200 -16.07 -15.59 -15.54
C ASP A 200 -15.62 -14.74 -16.75
N GLU A 201 -16.03 -13.47 -16.80
CA GLU A 201 -15.68 -12.53 -17.88
C GLU A 201 -14.54 -11.59 -17.48
N VAL A 202 -14.48 -11.18 -16.21
CA VAL A 202 -13.50 -10.24 -15.70
C VAL A 202 -12.94 -10.73 -14.36
N SER A 203 -11.64 -10.95 -14.31
CA SER A 203 -10.92 -11.24 -13.05
C SER A 203 -10.47 -9.95 -12.37
N ILE A 204 -10.52 -9.90 -11.03
CA ILE A 204 -10.14 -8.73 -10.25
C ILE A 204 -9.21 -9.16 -9.11
N CYS A 205 -8.06 -8.51 -9.00
CA CYS A 205 -7.15 -8.69 -7.87
C CYS A 205 -6.84 -7.35 -7.22
N GLY A 206 -6.97 -7.28 -5.89
CA GLY A 206 -6.64 -6.12 -5.06
C GLY A 206 -5.26 -6.24 -4.41
N PHE A 207 -5.04 -5.36 -3.41
CA PHE A 207 -3.83 -5.32 -2.60
C PHE A 207 -4.18 -4.78 -1.22
N THR A 208 -3.89 -5.49 -0.14
CA THR A 208 -4.00 -5.16 1.28
C THR A 208 -4.48 -6.34 2.13
N ASP A 209 -5.51 -7.08 1.67
CA ASP A 209 -6.31 -8.07 2.40
C ASP A 209 -7.07 -7.46 3.59
N GLY A 210 -7.72 -6.32 3.32
CA GLY A 210 -8.55 -5.65 4.31
C GLY A 210 -9.94 -6.27 4.50
N ALA A 211 -10.70 -5.72 5.45
CA ALA A 211 -12.07 -6.15 5.73
C ALA A 211 -12.98 -6.08 4.48
N ILE A 212 -12.73 -5.12 3.59
CA ILE A 212 -13.48 -4.98 2.34
C ILE A 212 -13.29 -6.18 1.42
N ALA A 213 -12.07 -6.76 1.38
CA ALA A 213 -11.80 -7.94 0.54
C ALA A 213 -12.61 -9.17 0.98
N GLN A 214 -12.92 -9.26 2.26
CA GLN A 214 -13.67 -10.36 2.84
C GLN A 214 -15.19 -10.15 2.83
N SER A 215 -15.64 -8.89 2.68
CA SER A 215 -17.07 -8.51 2.73
C SER A 215 -17.74 -8.34 1.37
N THR A 216 -16.97 -8.32 0.28
CA THR A 216 -17.52 -8.30 -1.08
C THR A 216 -18.11 -9.64 -1.48
N ASP A 217 -19.00 -9.62 -2.49
CA ASP A 217 -19.55 -10.81 -3.13
C ASP A 217 -19.42 -10.69 -4.66
N PRO A 218 -18.59 -11.56 -5.29
CA PRO A 218 -17.64 -12.51 -4.69
C PRO A 218 -16.54 -11.84 -3.85
N LYS A 219 -15.95 -12.59 -2.90
CA LYS A 219 -14.83 -12.11 -2.07
C LYS A 219 -13.61 -11.83 -2.94
N LEU A 220 -12.89 -10.72 -2.65
CA LEU A 220 -11.74 -10.30 -3.45
C LEU A 220 -10.53 -11.21 -3.26
N THR A 221 -9.94 -11.63 -4.37
CA THR A 221 -8.54 -12.06 -4.45
C THR A 221 -7.67 -10.83 -4.25
N THR A 222 -6.67 -10.92 -3.39
CA THR A 222 -5.85 -9.77 -2.99
C THR A 222 -4.47 -10.20 -2.51
N VAL A 223 -3.56 -9.24 -2.37
CA VAL A 223 -2.23 -9.45 -1.78
C VAL A 223 -2.23 -8.97 -0.33
N GLU A 224 -1.96 -9.87 0.60
CA GLU A 224 -1.86 -9.54 2.03
C GLU A 224 -0.54 -8.84 2.35
N GLN A 225 -0.61 -7.70 3.07
CA GLN A 225 0.55 -6.86 3.40
C GLN A 225 1.13 -7.11 4.81
N HIS A 226 0.48 -7.90 5.65
CA HIS A 226 0.89 -8.17 7.04
C HIS A 226 1.14 -6.90 7.87
N GLY A 227 0.18 -5.96 7.89
CA GLY A 227 0.33 -4.65 8.52
C GLY A 227 0.74 -4.71 9.99
N GLU A 228 0.23 -5.67 10.77
CA GLU A 228 0.63 -5.85 12.18
C GLU A 228 2.12 -6.20 12.31
N GLU A 229 2.68 -7.04 11.42
CA GLU A 229 4.11 -7.34 11.38
C GLU A 229 4.96 -6.11 11.00
N VAL A 230 4.46 -5.29 10.06
CA VAL A 230 5.10 -4.00 9.73
C VAL A 230 5.19 -3.12 10.95
N GLY A 231 4.08 -2.96 11.70
CA GLY A 231 4.05 -2.14 12.92
C GLY A 231 4.98 -2.63 14.02
N LYS A 232 4.94 -3.93 14.34
CA LYS A 232 5.86 -4.56 15.31
C LYS A 232 7.32 -4.36 14.91
N SER A 233 7.64 -4.52 13.63
CA SER A 233 9.00 -4.37 13.13
C SER A 233 9.49 -2.92 13.20
N ALA A 234 8.63 -1.96 12.85
CA ALA A 234 8.98 -0.54 12.93
C ALA A 234 9.26 -0.12 14.38
N PHE A 235 8.43 -0.58 15.32
CA PHE A 235 8.65 -0.34 16.74
C PHE A 235 9.95 -0.99 17.25
N SER A 236 10.21 -2.26 16.88
CA SER A 236 11.43 -2.98 17.28
C SER A 236 12.70 -2.27 16.80
N ILE A 237 12.70 -1.76 15.56
CA ILE A 237 13.82 -0.99 15.02
C ILE A 237 14.01 0.32 15.80
N LEU A 238 12.91 1.03 16.09
CA LEU A 238 12.93 2.29 16.83
C LEU A 238 13.50 2.10 18.24
N ILE A 239 13.04 1.08 18.97
CA ILE A 239 13.53 0.78 20.33
C ILE A 239 15.00 0.39 20.31
N GLY A 240 15.43 -0.44 19.38
CA GLY A 240 16.84 -0.79 19.24
C GLY A 240 17.74 0.44 19.13
N LYS A 241 17.29 1.49 18.44
CA LYS A 241 18.03 2.77 18.37
C LYS A 241 18.00 3.56 19.68
N LEU A 242 16.89 3.57 20.38
CA LEU A 242 16.75 4.28 21.66
C LEU A 242 17.59 3.65 22.77
N GLU A 243 17.74 2.33 22.75
CA GLU A 243 18.49 1.57 23.75
C GLU A 243 19.99 1.40 23.41
N GLY A 244 20.44 2.03 22.32
CA GLY A 244 21.85 1.97 21.91
C GLY A 244 22.28 0.62 21.34
N GLY A 245 21.32 -0.16 20.86
CA GLY A 245 21.58 -1.45 20.20
C GLY A 245 22.36 -1.30 18.89
N ASP A 246 23.15 -2.31 18.56
CA ASP A 246 23.96 -2.35 17.35
C ASP A 246 23.09 -2.22 16.08
N ASP A 247 23.53 -1.41 15.17
CA ASP A 247 22.94 -0.96 13.88
C ASP A 247 22.65 -2.08 12.85
N LYS A 248 22.39 -3.33 13.30
CA LYS A 248 22.34 -4.53 12.44
C LYS A 248 21.10 -4.68 11.56
N SER A 249 20.07 -3.85 11.71
CA SER A 249 18.86 -3.96 10.86
C SER A 249 18.19 -2.62 10.57
N SER A 250 18.84 -1.80 9.79
CA SER A 250 18.32 -0.47 9.42
C SER A 250 17.11 -0.51 8.45
N ASN A 251 16.90 -1.64 7.77
CA ASN A 251 15.81 -1.79 6.78
C ASN A 251 15.22 -3.19 6.86
N LYS A 252 13.88 -3.29 6.98
CA LYS A 252 13.17 -4.56 6.91
C LYS A 252 12.19 -4.58 5.74
N ILE A 253 12.18 -5.67 5.00
CA ILE A 253 11.16 -5.96 3.97
C ILE A 253 10.28 -7.09 4.51
N VAL A 254 8.98 -6.81 4.68
CA VAL A 254 7.97 -7.78 5.06
C VAL A 254 7.45 -8.45 3.80
N ARG A 255 7.45 -9.77 3.77
CA ARG A 255 6.94 -10.54 2.62
C ARG A 255 5.43 -10.40 2.52
N THR A 256 4.94 -10.50 1.29
CA THR A 256 3.51 -10.50 0.97
C THR A 256 3.05 -11.88 0.56
N ASN A 257 1.75 -12.16 0.71
CA ASN A 257 1.11 -13.40 0.25
C ASN A 257 -0.07 -13.09 -0.66
N LEU A 258 -0.18 -13.80 -1.78
CA LEU A 258 -1.40 -13.78 -2.58
C LEU A 258 -2.48 -14.63 -1.89
N VAL A 259 -3.63 -14.03 -1.64
CA VAL A 259 -4.81 -14.67 -1.05
C VAL A 259 -5.87 -14.82 -2.14
N VAL A 260 -5.99 -16.00 -2.70
CA VAL A 260 -6.94 -16.32 -3.77
C VAL A 260 -8.34 -16.49 -3.21
N ARG A 261 -9.32 -15.81 -3.82
CA ARG A 261 -10.75 -15.87 -3.48
C ARG A 261 -11.62 -15.90 -4.75
N GLY A 262 -12.86 -15.42 -4.65
CA GLY A 262 -13.87 -15.58 -5.69
C GLY A 262 -13.82 -14.59 -6.86
N THR A 263 -12.96 -13.59 -6.86
CA THR A 263 -12.87 -12.60 -7.96
C THR A 263 -11.84 -12.93 -9.03
N THR A 264 -11.14 -14.05 -8.92
CA THR A 264 -10.26 -14.61 -9.97
C THR A 264 -10.65 -16.06 -10.24
N LYS A 265 -10.32 -16.53 -11.44
CA LYS A 265 -10.55 -17.94 -11.84
C LYS A 265 -9.63 -18.88 -11.11
#